data_2b0e458fc72ec45842c03a9fed4c20ab
#
_entry.id   2b0e458fc72ec45842c03a9fed4c20ab
#
_cell.length_a   1.000
_cell.length_b   1.000
_cell.length_c   1.000
_cell.angle_alpha   90.00
_cell.angle_beta   90.00
_cell.angle_gamma   90.00
#
_symmetry.space_group_name_H-M   'P 1'
#
loop_
_entity.id
_entity.type
_entity.pdbx_description
1 polymer ?
#
loop_
_entity_poly.entity_id
_entity_poly.type
_entity_poly.pdbx_seq_one_letter_code
_entity_poly.pdbx_strand_id
1 'polypeptide(L)'
;MTAQCTVATRRWRVPAIVTLAAMATLTALTADAAARQAQPAPTTEATAPREAGEPIMAIVSIGSQQVTFYDADGWILRAPVSTGTTGRETPAGVFAIIEKQKDHHSTLYDDAWMPNMQRITWNGIALHGGPLPGYAASHGCVRMPYDFAEKLFDKTRIGMRVIISPNDAAPVEFSHPALFVPNAEAVAAAPARAEPLVREAAEAAKTADEAKKAAATAAREAVLLTASLRKLEWLKSRADAELAFTDKALAAAKTDQAKARAEELKQKAAATAAEAGTQLDRAKADAKSKLDAAAAAKDAAKAAETKKAAAAKTASEAKLALEPVSVYISRTTQKLYVRRNTHKRWPDGGEVFDATIEAPVTIRNPDKPIGTHVFTAVARNGAGLRWTAVTIDNGDDAKDALDRITIPQDVLDRIAPTALPRS
;
A
#
# COMPACT_ATOMS: atom_id res chain seq x y z
N MET A 1 -53.85 23.99 -42.89
CA MET A 1 -54.95 24.40 -41.97
C MET A 1 -54.30 24.91 -40.71
N THR A 2 -54.18 26.20 -40.61
CA THR A 2 -53.54 26.96 -39.52
C THR A 2 -54.59 27.36 -38.52
N ALA A 3 -54.41 26.98 -37.24
CA ALA A 3 -55.27 27.50 -36.16
C ALA A 3 -54.41 28.46 -35.32
N GLN A 4 -54.77 29.74 -35.41
CA GLN A 4 -54.29 30.82 -34.55
C GLN A 4 -55.10 30.82 -33.25
N CYS A 5 -54.40 30.81 -32.11
CA CYS A 5 -54.98 30.97 -30.78
C CYS A 5 -54.59 32.35 -30.23
N THR A 6 -55.55 33.24 -30.13
CA THR A 6 -55.41 34.59 -29.60
C THR A 6 -55.48 34.57 -28.07
N VAL A 7 -54.42 35.11 -27.40
CA VAL A 7 -54.41 35.31 -25.95
C VAL A 7 -54.87 36.68 -25.58
N ALA A 8 -55.97 36.75 -24.84
CA ALA A 8 -56.57 38.00 -24.32
C ALA A 8 -55.87 38.46 -23.06
N THR A 9 -55.24 39.61 -23.07
CA THR A 9 -54.62 40.25 -21.91
C THR A 9 -55.62 40.94 -21.01
N ARG A 10 -55.87 40.38 -19.84
CA ARG A 10 -56.74 41.02 -18.81
C ARG A 10 -55.80 41.79 -17.85
N ARG A 11 -55.83 43.11 -17.93
CA ARG A 11 -55.18 44.03 -16.99
C ARG A 11 -55.92 44.03 -15.66
N TRP A 12 -55.31 43.55 -14.61
CA TRP A 12 -55.74 43.74 -13.22
C TRP A 12 -55.02 44.95 -12.63
N ARG A 13 -55.85 45.93 -12.15
CA ARG A 13 -55.35 47.03 -11.33
C ARG A 13 -55.21 46.54 -9.88
N VAL A 14 -53.98 46.50 -9.33
CA VAL A 14 -53.77 46.23 -7.93
C VAL A 14 -53.67 47.52 -7.15
N PRO A 15 -54.39 47.69 -6.03
CA PRO A 15 -54.40 48.95 -5.24
C PRO A 15 -53.08 49.09 -4.47
N ALA A 16 -52.63 50.33 -4.33
CA ALA A 16 -51.33 50.78 -3.83
C ALA A 16 -50.99 50.52 -2.32
N ILE A 17 -51.76 49.68 -1.64
CA ILE A 17 -51.62 49.45 -0.19
C ILE A 17 -50.72 48.24 0.18
N VAL A 18 -50.26 47.41 -0.79
CA VAL A 18 -49.49 46.20 -0.51
C VAL A 18 -47.96 46.45 -0.48
N THR A 19 -47.49 47.61 -0.89
CA THR A 19 -46.04 47.89 -1.01
C THR A 19 -45.36 48.33 0.29
N LEU A 20 -46.07 48.67 1.35
CA LEU A 20 -45.43 49.04 2.64
C LEU A 20 -45.17 47.84 3.58
N ALA A 21 -45.86 46.71 3.42
CA ALA A 21 -45.67 45.54 4.26
C ALA A 21 -44.48 44.64 3.80
N ALA A 22 -44.07 44.74 2.51
CA ALA A 22 -43.00 43.94 1.96
C ALA A 22 -41.58 44.48 2.30
N MET A 23 -41.44 45.77 2.63
CA MET A 23 -40.13 46.34 3.03
C MET A 23 -39.77 46.08 4.49
N ALA A 24 -40.75 45.87 5.37
CA ALA A 24 -40.48 45.58 6.80
C ALA A 24 -40.05 44.13 7.04
N THR A 25 -40.43 43.19 6.15
CA THR A 25 -40.02 41.79 6.28
C THR A 25 -38.63 41.48 5.70
N LEU A 26 -38.16 42.31 4.75
CA LEU A 26 -36.82 42.11 4.17
C LEU A 26 -35.68 42.57 5.10
N THR A 27 -35.93 43.54 5.98
CA THR A 27 -34.96 44.00 6.96
C THR A 27 -34.81 43.04 8.16
N ALA A 28 -35.83 42.26 8.50
CA ALA A 28 -35.77 41.27 9.57
C ALA A 28 -34.98 39.99 9.14
N LEU A 29 -34.98 39.62 7.87
CA LEU A 29 -34.27 38.47 7.33
C LEU A 29 -32.74 38.73 7.15
N THR A 30 -32.33 40.00 6.98
CA THR A 30 -30.93 40.35 6.85
C THR A 30 -30.22 40.48 8.22
N ALA A 31 -30.96 40.77 9.30
CA ALA A 31 -30.39 40.83 10.66
C ALA A 31 -30.10 39.44 11.23
N ASP A 32 -30.86 38.41 10.85
CA ASP A 32 -30.65 37.04 11.34
C ASP A 32 -29.50 36.29 10.59
N ALA A 33 -29.21 36.69 9.35
CA ALA A 33 -28.07 36.18 8.59
C ALA A 33 -26.72 36.76 9.08
N ALA A 34 -26.73 37.99 9.61
CA ALA A 34 -25.50 38.60 10.19
C ALA A 34 -25.20 38.10 11.60
N ALA A 35 -26.22 37.67 12.36
CA ALA A 35 -26.05 37.16 13.71
C ALA A 35 -25.44 35.73 13.78
N ARG A 36 -25.46 34.96 12.66
CA ARG A 36 -24.84 33.63 12.58
C ARG A 36 -23.35 33.65 12.21
N GLN A 37 -22.75 34.81 11.96
CA GLN A 37 -21.36 34.93 11.49
C GLN A 37 -20.29 35.13 12.55
N ALA A 38 -20.59 35.15 13.83
CA ALA A 38 -19.60 35.42 14.85
C ALA A 38 -19.70 34.49 16.05
N GLN A 39 -19.36 33.21 15.86
CA GLN A 39 -18.73 32.51 16.96
C GLN A 39 -17.23 32.84 16.86
N PRO A 40 -16.64 33.50 17.86
CA PRO A 40 -15.21 33.71 17.90
C PRO A 40 -14.54 32.33 17.89
N ALA A 41 -13.70 32.07 16.93
CA ALA A 41 -12.82 30.90 16.96
C ALA A 41 -12.05 30.91 18.30
N PRO A 42 -11.81 29.76 18.93
CA PRO A 42 -10.93 29.68 20.07
C PRO A 42 -9.56 30.24 19.65
N THR A 43 -9.23 31.42 20.16
CA THR A 43 -8.11 32.23 19.67
C THR A 43 -6.77 31.82 20.24
N THR A 44 -6.67 30.71 20.99
CA THR A 44 -5.45 30.41 21.76
C THR A 44 -4.97 28.99 21.52
N GLU A 45 -3.76 28.89 20.98
CA GLU A 45 -2.97 27.67 21.08
C GLU A 45 -2.72 27.34 22.54
N ALA A 46 -2.82 26.09 22.94
CA ALA A 46 -2.57 25.64 24.30
C ALA A 46 -1.60 24.47 24.30
N THR A 47 -0.68 24.49 25.24
CA THR A 47 0.23 23.39 25.56
C THR A 47 -0.11 22.88 26.97
N ALA A 48 -0.09 21.59 27.16
CA ALA A 48 -0.36 20.97 28.45
C ALA A 48 0.67 21.47 29.49
N PRO A 49 0.27 21.66 30.76
CA PRO A 49 1.15 22.15 31.82
C PRO A 49 2.11 21.06 32.36
N ARG A 50 2.35 20.00 31.57
CA ARG A 50 3.25 18.90 31.89
C ARG A 50 4.24 18.68 30.75
N GLU A 51 5.30 17.94 30.99
CA GLU A 51 6.21 17.51 29.95
C GLU A 51 5.45 16.63 28.94
N ALA A 52 5.55 16.97 27.67
CA ALA A 52 4.86 16.26 26.60
C ALA A 52 5.66 15.06 26.15
N GLY A 53 5.02 13.90 26.11
CA GLY A 53 5.52 12.73 25.41
C GLY A 53 5.39 12.83 23.89
N GLU A 54 5.73 11.76 23.19
CA GLU A 54 5.57 11.70 21.75
C GLU A 54 4.07 11.63 21.37
N PRO A 55 3.59 12.44 20.41
CA PRO A 55 2.21 12.39 19.97
C PRO A 55 1.85 11.03 19.37
N ILE A 56 0.80 10.39 19.88
CA ILE A 56 0.30 9.11 19.37
C ILE A 56 -0.98 9.24 18.53
N MET A 57 -1.78 10.30 18.81
CA MET A 57 -2.97 10.60 18.03
C MET A 57 -3.30 12.09 18.03
N ALA A 58 -4.02 12.50 16.97
CA ALA A 58 -4.71 13.79 16.89
C ALA A 58 -6.21 13.55 16.78
N ILE A 59 -7.01 14.41 17.43
CA ILE A 59 -8.46 14.47 17.26
C ILE A 59 -8.82 15.85 16.75
N VAL A 60 -9.46 15.90 15.58
CA VAL A 60 -10.02 17.10 14.99
C VAL A 60 -11.51 17.08 15.22
N SER A 61 -12.01 18.06 15.97
CA SER A 61 -13.44 18.29 16.23
C SER A 61 -13.97 19.28 15.21
N ILE A 62 -14.83 18.83 14.28
CA ILE A 62 -15.42 19.70 13.24
C ILE A 62 -16.34 20.73 13.88
N GLY A 63 -17.15 20.32 14.87
CA GLY A 63 -18.11 21.20 15.54
C GLY A 63 -17.46 22.40 16.22
N SER A 64 -16.39 22.18 16.98
CA SER A 64 -15.66 23.25 17.70
C SER A 64 -14.51 23.85 16.89
N GLN A 65 -14.22 23.36 15.69
CA GLN A 65 -13.10 23.79 14.85
C GLN A 65 -11.77 23.78 15.62
N GLN A 66 -11.48 22.65 16.25
CA GLN A 66 -10.30 22.47 17.09
C GLN A 66 -9.58 21.18 16.80
N VAL A 67 -8.25 21.17 16.85
CA VAL A 67 -7.42 19.96 16.89
C VAL A 67 -6.77 19.84 18.25
N THR A 68 -6.76 18.62 18.80
CA THR A 68 -6.06 18.27 20.03
C THR A 68 -5.16 17.06 19.78
N PHE A 69 -3.89 17.18 20.15
CA PHE A 69 -2.90 16.10 20.10
C PHE A 69 -2.76 15.46 21.46
N TYR A 70 -2.61 14.15 21.46
CA TYR A 70 -2.54 13.33 22.67
C TYR A 70 -1.30 12.45 22.62
N ASP A 71 -0.62 12.35 23.77
CA ASP A 71 0.36 11.28 24.04
C ASP A 71 -0.29 10.18 24.91
N ALA A 72 0.55 9.32 25.52
CA ALA A 72 0.07 8.25 26.38
C ALA A 72 -0.67 8.76 27.64
N ASP A 73 -0.37 9.95 28.13
CA ASP A 73 -0.85 10.46 29.42
C ASP A 73 -1.90 11.57 29.29
N GLY A 74 -2.36 11.85 28.08
CA GLY A 74 -3.45 12.78 27.82
C GLY A 74 -3.13 13.81 26.74
N TRP A 75 -3.84 14.94 26.74
CA TRP A 75 -3.59 15.96 25.75
C TRP A 75 -2.25 16.70 25.96
N ILE A 76 -1.61 17.09 24.87
CA ILE A 76 -0.31 17.77 24.88
C ILE A 76 -0.34 19.13 24.17
N LEU A 77 -1.02 19.19 23.02
CA LEU A 77 -1.11 20.40 22.20
C LEU A 77 -2.54 20.57 21.70
N ARG A 78 -3.00 21.81 21.62
CA ARG A 78 -4.32 22.16 21.12
C ARG A 78 -4.24 23.46 20.31
N ALA A 79 -4.98 23.50 19.19
CA ALA A 79 -5.05 24.69 18.36
C ALA A 79 -6.42 24.80 17.65
N PRO A 80 -6.86 26.03 17.33
CA PRO A 80 -7.99 26.21 16.42
C PRO A 80 -7.63 25.69 15.02
N VAL A 81 -8.65 25.27 14.27
CA VAL A 81 -8.51 24.83 12.89
C VAL A 81 -9.58 25.45 11.99
N SER A 82 -9.42 25.31 10.68
CA SER A 82 -10.47 25.56 9.70
C SER A 82 -10.60 24.32 8.83
N THR A 83 -11.71 23.59 8.99
CA THR A 83 -12.02 22.37 8.24
C THR A 83 -12.73 22.69 6.94
N GLY A 84 -13.16 21.65 6.20
CA GLY A 84 -13.85 21.78 4.93
C GLY A 84 -15.20 22.49 5.04
N THR A 85 -15.49 23.39 4.10
CA THR A 85 -16.76 24.10 3.99
C THR A 85 -17.88 23.19 3.48
N THR A 86 -19.14 23.64 3.56
CA THR A 86 -20.30 22.94 3.01
C THR A 86 -20.10 22.56 1.54
N GLY A 87 -20.34 21.30 1.20
CA GLY A 87 -20.11 20.72 -0.13
C GLY A 87 -18.67 20.27 -0.39
N ARG A 88 -17.75 20.53 0.57
CA ARG A 88 -16.34 20.09 0.56
C ARG A 88 -15.90 19.75 1.98
N GLU A 89 -16.75 19.06 2.69
CA GLU A 89 -16.57 18.75 4.10
C GLU A 89 -15.29 17.91 4.33
N THR A 90 -14.63 18.14 5.45
CA THR A 90 -13.61 17.21 5.95
C THR A 90 -14.31 15.92 6.37
N PRO A 91 -13.98 14.77 5.78
CA PRO A 91 -14.67 13.52 6.08
C PRO A 91 -14.40 13.07 7.52
N ALA A 92 -15.47 12.77 8.25
CA ALA A 92 -15.35 12.14 9.57
C ALA A 92 -14.81 10.70 9.41
N GLY A 93 -13.98 10.27 10.36
CA GLY A 93 -13.40 8.94 10.32
C GLY A 93 -12.06 8.81 11.03
N VAL A 94 -11.43 7.65 10.82
CA VAL A 94 -10.13 7.31 11.41
C VAL A 94 -9.09 7.21 10.30
N PHE A 95 -8.09 8.05 10.37
CA PHE A 95 -7.03 8.20 9.39
C PHE A 95 -5.65 8.01 10.04
N ALA A 96 -4.62 8.03 9.22
CA ALA A 96 -3.23 8.15 9.66
C ALA A 96 -2.49 9.17 8.80
N ILE A 97 -1.42 9.75 9.30
CA ILE A 97 -0.50 10.53 8.49
C ILE A 97 0.21 9.58 7.52
N ILE A 98 0.06 9.79 6.22
CA ILE A 98 0.60 8.92 5.17
C ILE A 98 1.74 9.55 4.37
N GLU A 99 1.87 10.88 4.45
CA GLU A 99 2.92 11.65 3.77
C GLU A 99 3.17 12.95 4.52
N LYS A 100 4.41 13.46 4.49
CA LYS A 100 4.78 14.74 5.07
C LYS A 100 5.68 15.52 4.11
N GLN A 101 5.35 16.80 3.88
CA GLN A 101 6.16 17.70 3.06
C GLN A 101 6.19 19.09 3.72
N LYS A 102 7.38 19.67 3.93
CA LYS A 102 7.52 21.01 4.55
C LYS A 102 6.98 22.09 3.66
N ASP A 103 7.25 21.99 2.38
CA ASP A 103 6.80 22.95 1.35
C ASP A 103 6.01 22.17 0.29
N HIS A 104 4.69 22.30 0.32
CA HIS A 104 3.78 21.61 -0.58
C HIS A 104 2.82 22.59 -1.23
N HIS A 105 2.63 22.44 -2.54
CA HIS A 105 1.63 23.15 -3.32
C HIS A 105 0.58 22.17 -3.83
N SER A 106 -0.69 22.56 -3.74
CA SER A 106 -1.79 21.72 -4.17
C SER A 106 -1.79 21.53 -5.68
N THR A 107 -1.84 20.29 -6.14
CA THR A 107 -2.05 19.95 -7.55
C THR A 107 -3.53 19.95 -7.95
N LEU A 108 -4.44 20.12 -6.98
CA LEU A 108 -5.89 20.06 -7.18
C LEU A 108 -6.56 21.44 -7.12
N TYR A 109 -5.94 22.45 -6.49
CA TYR A 109 -6.54 23.76 -6.19
C TYR A 109 -5.52 24.89 -6.39
N ASP A 110 -5.46 25.41 -7.62
CA ASP A 110 -4.78 26.66 -8.02
C ASP A 110 -3.41 26.90 -7.36
N ASP A 111 -2.58 25.85 -7.31
CA ASP A 111 -1.25 25.89 -6.70
C ASP A 111 -1.25 26.42 -5.24
N ALA A 112 -2.34 26.21 -4.50
CA ALA A 112 -2.49 26.70 -3.14
C ALA A 112 -1.37 26.18 -2.23
N TRP A 113 -0.68 27.11 -1.57
CA TRP A 113 0.42 26.78 -0.67
C TRP A 113 -0.07 26.13 0.62
N MET A 114 0.49 24.97 0.95
CA MET A 114 0.14 24.12 2.08
C MET A 114 1.40 23.80 2.92
N PRO A 115 1.97 24.79 3.65
CA PRO A 115 3.20 24.60 4.40
C PRO A 115 3.03 23.58 5.53
N ASN A 116 4.07 22.79 5.75
CA ASN A 116 4.11 21.74 6.77
C ASN A 116 2.98 20.71 6.61
N MET A 117 2.70 20.34 5.35
CA MET A 117 1.64 19.43 4.95
C MET A 117 1.86 18.02 5.51
N GLN A 118 0.81 17.49 6.13
CA GLN A 118 0.71 16.14 6.66
C GLN A 118 -0.55 15.49 6.06
N ARG A 119 -0.37 14.72 5.01
CA ARG A 119 -1.45 14.09 4.25
C ARG A 119 -2.09 12.95 5.04
N ILE A 120 -3.41 12.87 5.05
CA ILE A 120 -4.16 11.79 5.71
C ILE A 120 -4.99 10.95 4.75
N THR A 121 -5.17 11.40 3.49
CA THR A 121 -5.81 10.61 2.42
C THR A 121 -5.11 10.84 1.09
N TRP A 122 -5.09 9.84 0.22
CA TRP A 122 -4.46 9.98 -1.12
C TRP A 122 -5.28 10.84 -2.09
N ASN A 123 -6.56 11.07 -1.82
CA ASN A 123 -7.39 12.02 -2.58
C ASN A 123 -7.22 13.49 -2.15
N GLY A 124 -6.20 13.80 -1.34
CA GLY A 124 -5.72 15.16 -1.12
C GLY A 124 -6.06 15.80 0.23
N ILE A 125 -6.73 15.13 1.16
CA ILE A 125 -6.99 15.68 2.49
C ILE A 125 -5.71 15.65 3.36
N ALA A 126 -5.39 16.78 3.96
CA ALA A 126 -4.19 16.95 4.78
C ALA A 126 -4.40 17.94 5.93
N LEU A 127 -3.55 17.86 6.95
CA LEU A 127 -3.34 18.91 7.94
C LEU A 127 -2.18 19.79 7.44
N HIS A 128 -2.32 21.13 7.49
CA HIS A 128 -1.27 22.05 7.03
C HIS A 128 -1.45 23.45 7.63
N GLY A 129 -0.43 24.27 7.54
CA GLY A 129 -0.52 25.69 7.89
C GLY A 129 -1.39 26.46 6.91
N GLY A 130 -2.29 27.34 7.41
CA GLY A 130 -3.14 28.12 6.52
C GLY A 130 -3.98 29.14 7.24
N PRO A 131 -4.69 30.02 6.50
CA PRO A 131 -5.53 31.03 7.09
C PRO A 131 -6.72 30.42 7.82
N LEU A 132 -7.02 30.98 9.01
CA LEU A 132 -8.12 30.57 9.88
C LEU A 132 -9.14 31.74 10.00
N PRO A 133 -10.25 31.71 9.25
CA PRO A 133 -11.28 32.74 9.35
C PRO A 133 -12.20 32.58 10.57
N GLY A 134 -12.01 31.51 11.37
CA GLY A 134 -12.85 31.20 12.53
C GLY A 134 -14.02 30.27 12.26
N TYR A 135 -14.11 29.74 11.05
CA TYR A 135 -15.14 28.79 10.63
C TYR A 135 -14.57 27.81 9.58
N ALA A 136 -15.34 26.81 9.23
CA ALA A 136 -15.01 25.83 8.18
C ALA A 136 -14.97 26.51 6.80
N ALA A 137 -13.77 26.67 6.21
CA ALA A 137 -13.55 27.41 4.97
C ALA A 137 -12.56 26.75 4.00
N SER A 138 -12.10 25.54 4.28
CA SER A 138 -11.17 24.81 3.40
C SER A 138 -11.93 24.03 2.31
N HIS A 139 -11.17 23.40 1.41
CA HIS A 139 -11.69 22.45 0.43
C HIS A 139 -11.62 20.99 0.93
N GLY A 140 -11.68 20.77 2.24
CA GLY A 140 -11.62 19.47 2.89
C GLY A 140 -10.40 19.28 3.79
N CYS A 141 -9.33 20.01 3.57
CA CYS A 141 -8.15 19.98 4.44
C CYS A 141 -8.43 20.58 5.82
N VAL A 142 -7.59 20.27 6.79
CA VAL A 142 -7.58 20.87 8.13
C VAL A 142 -6.47 21.92 8.19
N ARG A 143 -6.84 23.20 8.09
CA ARG A 143 -5.90 24.31 8.24
C ARG A 143 -5.63 24.54 9.70
N MET A 144 -4.36 24.76 10.05
CA MET A 144 -3.86 25.09 11.40
C MET A 144 -3.13 26.44 11.36
N PRO A 145 -2.93 27.11 12.51
CA PRO A 145 -2.03 28.26 12.57
C PRO A 145 -0.65 27.91 11.99
N TYR A 146 -0.01 28.83 11.28
CA TYR A 146 1.26 28.56 10.59
C TYR A 146 2.36 28.11 11.55
N ASP A 147 2.55 28.84 12.65
CA ASP A 147 3.56 28.55 13.68
C ASP A 147 3.28 27.21 14.39
N PHE A 148 1.99 26.89 14.59
CA PHE A 148 1.59 25.63 15.17
C PHE A 148 1.89 24.44 14.22
N ALA A 149 1.57 24.61 12.93
CA ALA A 149 1.84 23.59 11.93
C ALA A 149 3.34 23.31 11.79
N GLU A 150 4.19 24.36 11.87
CA GLU A 150 5.64 24.25 11.84
C GLU A 150 6.18 23.50 13.07
N LYS A 151 5.81 23.91 14.28
CA LYS A 151 6.19 23.24 15.54
C LYS A 151 5.73 21.78 15.58
N LEU A 152 4.58 21.51 15.01
CA LEU A 152 3.98 20.18 14.98
C LEU A 152 4.68 19.25 13.98
N PHE A 153 5.14 19.78 12.86
CA PHE A 153 5.69 18.99 11.76
C PHE A 153 6.81 18.05 12.24
N ASP A 154 7.73 18.54 13.06
CA ASP A 154 8.85 17.72 13.53
C ASP A 154 8.48 16.77 14.70
N LYS A 155 7.32 16.98 15.34
CA LYS A 155 6.83 16.14 16.46
C LYS A 155 5.98 14.97 15.99
N THR A 156 5.43 15.02 14.80
CA THR A 156 4.57 13.97 14.24
C THR A 156 5.35 13.02 13.36
N ARG A 157 4.81 11.83 13.13
CA ARG A 157 5.41 10.82 12.25
C ARG A 157 4.38 10.21 11.29
N ILE A 158 4.85 9.65 10.19
CA ILE A 158 4.02 8.82 9.31
C ILE A 158 3.49 7.63 10.12
N GLY A 159 2.21 7.30 9.95
CA GLY A 159 1.51 6.29 10.73
C GLY A 159 0.84 6.80 12.01
N MET A 160 1.08 8.05 12.45
CA MET A 160 0.36 8.64 13.57
C MET A 160 -1.13 8.73 13.25
N ARG A 161 -1.98 8.33 14.19
CA ARG A 161 -3.44 8.33 14.03
C ARG A 161 -4.01 9.75 14.03
N VAL A 162 -4.95 10.00 13.11
CA VAL A 162 -5.75 11.21 13.05
C VAL A 162 -7.22 10.82 13.03
N ILE A 163 -7.98 11.27 14.01
CA ILE A 163 -9.42 11.04 14.13
C ILE A 163 -10.11 12.36 13.78
N ILE A 164 -11.00 12.32 12.80
CA ILE A 164 -11.88 13.44 12.46
C ILE A 164 -13.26 13.13 13.03
N SER A 165 -13.69 13.92 14.02
CA SER A 165 -14.97 13.75 14.68
C SER A 165 -15.93 14.89 14.33
N PRO A 166 -17.21 14.60 14.03
CA PRO A 166 -18.22 15.64 13.82
C PRO A 166 -18.41 16.54 15.05
N ASN A 167 -18.33 15.94 16.24
CA ASN A 167 -18.48 16.58 17.53
C ASN A 167 -17.19 16.54 18.34
N ASP A 168 -17.19 17.21 19.48
CA ASP A 168 -16.09 17.13 20.41
C ASP A 168 -15.94 15.70 20.94
N ALA A 169 -14.72 15.19 20.84
CA ALA A 169 -14.36 13.86 21.29
C ALA A 169 -13.00 13.93 22.01
N ALA A 170 -12.85 13.08 23.01
CA ALA A 170 -11.60 12.92 23.75
C ALA A 170 -11.36 11.44 24.08
N PRO A 171 -10.10 11.00 24.22
CA PRO A 171 -9.80 9.68 24.72
C PRO A 171 -10.21 9.57 26.18
N VAL A 172 -10.98 8.53 26.50
CA VAL A 172 -11.29 8.15 27.88
C VAL A 172 -10.62 6.82 28.20
N GLU A 173 -10.11 6.68 29.43
CA GLU A 173 -9.55 5.41 29.88
C GLU A 173 -10.59 4.30 29.75
N PHE A 174 -10.17 3.15 29.23
CA PHE A 174 -11.09 2.09 28.86
C PHE A 174 -10.52 0.71 29.19
N SER A 175 -11.36 -0.14 29.75
CA SER A 175 -11.03 -1.53 30.06
C SER A 175 -12.19 -2.44 29.67
N HIS A 176 -11.90 -3.51 28.95
CA HIS A 176 -12.90 -4.49 28.54
C HIS A 176 -12.26 -5.87 28.28
N PRO A 177 -12.90 -6.99 28.66
CA PRO A 177 -12.33 -8.32 28.46
C PRO A 177 -12.08 -8.69 26.98
N ALA A 178 -12.81 -8.09 26.04
CA ALA A 178 -12.62 -8.33 24.61
C ALA A 178 -11.43 -7.55 24.01
N LEU A 179 -10.77 -6.68 24.79
CA LEU A 179 -9.59 -5.98 24.32
C LEU A 179 -8.40 -6.93 24.26
N PHE A 180 -7.69 -6.81 23.18
CA PHE A 180 -6.57 -7.64 22.86
C PHE A 180 -5.39 -7.44 23.83
N VAL A 181 -4.80 -8.55 24.29
CA VAL A 181 -3.57 -8.54 25.08
C VAL A 181 -2.49 -9.26 24.25
N PRO A 182 -1.50 -8.53 23.71
CA PRO A 182 -0.43 -9.14 22.92
C PRO A 182 0.47 -10.00 23.81
N ASN A 183 1.05 -11.05 23.21
CA ASN A 183 2.10 -11.83 23.86
C ASN A 183 3.36 -10.96 24.02
N ALA A 184 3.67 -10.55 25.23
CA ALA A 184 4.77 -9.64 25.55
C ALA A 184 6.14 -10.20 25.13
N GLU A 185 6.37 -11.50 25.26
CA GLU A 185 7.63 -12.15 24.87
C GLU A 185 7.78 -12.16 23.33
N ALA A 186 6.71 -12.47 22.60
CA ALA A 186 6.73 -12.47 21.14
C ALA A 186 6.99 -11.07 20.59
N VAL A 187 6.40 -10.05 21.20
CA VAL A 187 6.60 -8.63 20.83
C VAL A 187 8.05 -8.19 21.13
N ALA A 188 8.58 -8.54 22.30
CA ALA A 188 9.97 -8.19 22.66
C ALA A 188 11.00 -8.90 21.76
N ALA A 189 10.72 -10.13 21.33
CA ALA A 189 11.62 -10.92 20.47
C ALA A 189 11.53 -10.53 18.98
N ALA A 190 10.47 -9.82 18.54
CA ALA A 190 10.23 -9.53 17.14
C ALA A 190 11.37 -8.75 16.45
N PRO A 191 11.96 -7.67 17.03
CA PRO A 191 13.09 -6.97 16.43
C PRO A 191 14.33 -7.87 16.23
N ALA A 192 14.68 -8.67 17.25
CA ALA A 192 15.80 -9.58 17.19
C ALA A 192 15.64 -10.70 16.15
N ARG A 193 14.39 -11.06 15.80
CA ARG A 193 14.08 -12.01 14.72
C ARG A 193 14.13 -11.38 13.34
N ALA A 194 13.75 -10.12 13.19
CA ALA A 194 13.63 -9.46 11.89
C ALA A 194 15.02 -9.19 11.27
N GLU A 195 15.99 -8.73 12.03
CA GLU A 195 17.32 -8.39 11.51
C GLU A 195 18.04 -9.55 10.78
N PRO A 196 18.18 -10.77 11.35
CA PRO A 196 18.85 -11.86 10.66
C PRO A 196 18.12 -12.28 9.40
N LEU A 197 16.78 -12.27 9.38
CA LEU A 197 15.98 -12.60 8.20
C LEU A 197 16.15 -11.59 7.06
N VAL A 198 16.29 -10.31 7.39
CA VAL A 198 16.59 -9.27 6.39
C VAL A 198 17.97 -9.47 5.80
N ARG A 199 18.98 -9.82 6.61
CA ARG A 199 20.32 -10.14 6.12
C ARG A 199 20.31 -11.39 5.25
N GLU A 200 19.63 -12.46 5.66
CA GLU A 200 19.49 -13.68 4.86
C GLU A 200 18.83 -13.40 3.50
N ALA A 201 17.81 -12.57 3.45
CA ALA A 201 17.15 -12.17 2.20
C ALA A 201 18.11 -11.39 1.28
N ALA A 202 18.95 -10.51 1.82
CA ALA A 202 19.95 -9.78 1.05
C ALA A 202 21.03 -10.72 0.47
N GLU A 203 21.52 -11.67 1.25
CA GLU A 203 22.49 -12.68 0.80
C GLU A 203 21.89 -13.62 -0.25
N ALA A 204 20.65 -14.07 -0.06
CA ALA A 204 19.94 -14.88 -1.04
C ALA A 204 19.73 -14.12 -2.37
N ALA A 205 19.45 -12.83 -2.31
CA ALA A 205 19.32 -11.98 -3.50
C ALA A 205 20.67 -11.89 -4.26
N LYS A 206 21.77 -11.65 -3.55
CA LYS A 206 23.12 -11.59 -4.13
C LYS A 206 23.49 -12.92 -4.80
N THR A 207 23.29 -14.04 -4.08
CA THR A 207 23.57 -15.39 -4.60
C THR A 207 22.74 -15.68 -5.86
N ALA A 208 21.47 -15.29 -5.90
CA ALA A 208 20.61 -15.49 -7.07
C ALA A 208 21.09 -14.66 -8.27
N ASP A 209 21.51 -13.42 -8.05
CA ASP A 209 22.02 -12.54 -9.12
C ASP A 209 23.37 -13.08 -9.67
N GLU A 210 24.25 -13.62 -8.83
CA GLU A 210 25.49 -14.27 -9.24
C GLU A 210 25.22 -15.54 -10.05
N ALA A 211 24.33 -16.42 -9.55
CA ALA A 211 23.91 -17.63 -10.26
C ALA A 211 23.28 -17.33 -11.61
N LYS A 212 22.43 -16.30 -11.70
CA LYS A 212 21.83 -15.85 -12.96
C LYS A 212 22.85 -15.36 -13.96
N LYS A 213 23.87 -14.60 -13.54
CA LYS A 213 24.99 -14.16 -14.39
C LYS A 213 25.79 -15.34 -14.89
N ALA A 214 26.14 -16.30 -14.02
CA ALA A 214 26.86 -17.50 -14.39
C ALA A 214 26.08 -18.36 -15.40
N ALA A 215 24.77 -18.56 -15.16
CA ALA A 215 23.91 -19.30 -16.09
C ALA A 215 23.80 -18.61 -17.46
N ALA A 216 23.70 -17.28 -17.48
CA ALA A 216 23.64 -16.51 -18.74
C ALA A 216 24.95 -16.63 -19.54
N THR A 217 26.11 -16.63 -18.88
CA THR A 217 27.40 -16.85 -19.54
C THR A 217 27.52 -18.26 -20.09
N ALA A 218 27.24 -19.27 -19.28
CA ALA A 218 27.25 -20.67 -19.70
C ALA A 218 26.26 -20.97 -20.84
N ALA A 219 25.09 -20.35 -20.83
CA ALA A 219 24.12 -20.49 -21.92
C ALA A 219 24.62 -19.91 -23.24
N ARG A 220 25.30 -18.76 -23.22
CA ARG A 220 25.92 -18.17 -24.45
C ARG A 220 26.98 -19.11 -25.03
N GLU A 221 27.85 -19.66 -24.19
CA GLU A 221 28.88 -20.62 -24.61
C GLU A 221 28.22 -21.91 -25.17
N ALA A 222 27.20 -22.43 -24.51
CA ALA A 222 26.45 -23.61 -24.97
C ALA A 222 25.80 -23.40 -26.35
N VAL A 223 25.26 -22.19 -26.61
CA VAL A 223 24.70 -21.84 -27.95
C VAL A 223 25.76 -21.91 -29.03
N LEU A 224 26.95 -21.36 -28.79
CA LEU A 224 28.06 -21.37 -29.75
C LEU A 224 28.57 -22.80 -29.99
N LEU A 225 28.73 -23.61 -28.93
CA LEU A 225 29.11 -25.01 -29.02
C LEU A 225 28.08 -25.82 -29.81
N THR A 226 26.81 -25.65 -29.52
CA THR A 226 25.72 -26.33 -30.21
C THR A 226 25.69 -25.98 -31.72
N ALA A 227 25.92 -24.70 -32.06
CA ALA A 227 26.01 -24.26 -33.44
C ALA A 227 27.21 -24.91 -34.15
N SER A 228 28.36 -25.01 -33.48
CA SER A 228 29.56 -25.69 -34.01
C SER A 228 29.33 -27.19 -34.24
N LEU A 229 28.71 -27.87 -33.27
CA LEU A 229 28.36 -29.30 -33.43
C LEU A 229 27.40 -29.54 -34.59
N ARG A 230 26.37 -28.71 -34.77
CA ARG A 230 25.43 -28.79 -35.90
C ARG A 230 26.16 -28.62 -37.25
N LYS A 231 27.15 -27.76 -37.33
CA LYS A 231 27.98 -27.58 -38.52
C LYS A 231 28.75 -28.84 -38.83
N LEU A 232 29.39 -29.47 -37.83
CA LEU A 232 30.13 -30.71 -38.00
C LEU A 232 29.21 -31.90 -38.39
N GLU A 233 28.02 -31.98 -37.78
CA GLU A 233 27.00 -32.95 -38.14
C GLU A 233 26.56 -32.82 -39.59
N TRP A 234 26.38 -31.59 -40.06
CA TRP A 234 26.06 -31.33 -41.48
C TRP A 234 27.20 -31.73 -42.41
N LEU A 235 28.48 -31.42 -42.04
CA LEU A 235 29.67 -31.82 -42.81
C LEU A 235 29.78 -33.34 -42.90
N LYS A 236 29.58 -34.04 -41.78
CA LYS A 236 29.57 -35.51 -41.75
C LYS A 236 28.48 -36.08 -42.64
N SER A 237 27.26 -35.59 -42.53
CA SER A 237 26.13 -36.03 -43.37
C SER A 237 26.38 -35.83 -44.86
N ARG A 238 27.00 -34.71 -45.23
CA ARG A 238 27.40 -34.41 -46.61
C ARG A 238 28.47 -35.39 -47.12
N ALA A 239 29.51 -35.66 -46.32
CA ALA A 239 30.57 -36.59 -46.68
C ALA A 239 30.05 -38.05 -46.80
N ASP A 240 29.09 -38.44 -45.94
CA ASP A 240 28.45 -39.76 -46.05
C ASP A 240 27.58 -39.87 -47.33
N ALA A 241 26.89 -38.81 -47.71
CA ALA A 241 26.11 -38.77 -48.95
C ALA A 241 27.01 -38.86 -50.22
N GLU A 242 28.19 -38.22 -50.18
CA GLU A 242 29.19 -38.29 -51.24
C GLU A 242 29.77 -39.70 -51.37
N LEU A 243 30.13 -40.33 -50.22
CA LEU A 243 30.56 -41.75 -50.23
C LEU A 243 29.48 -42.65 -50.79
N ALA A 244 28.23 -42.53 -50.39
CA ALA A 244 27.12 -43.29 -50.88
C ALA A 244 26.89 -43.10 -52.45
N PHE A 245 27.14 -41.90 -52.94
CA PHE A 245 27.07 -41.59 -54.36
C PHE A 245 28.23 -42.28 -55.11
N THR A 246 29.47 -42.24 -54.61
CA THR A 246 30.62 -42.89 -55.22
C THR A 246 30.49 -44.42 -55.21
N ASP A 247 29.91 -45.00 -54.15
CA ASP A 247 29.55 -46.43 -54.12
C ASP A 247 28.59 -46.83 -55.23
N LYS A 248 27.56 -46.04 -55.46
CA LYS A 248 26.60 -46.30 -56.61
C LYS A 248 27.28 -46.10 -57.93
N ALA A 249 28.18 -45.12 -58.05
CA ALA A 249 28.94 -44.90 -59.32
C ALA A 249 29.86 -46.10 -59.65
N LEU A 250 30.55 -46.63 -58.65
CA LEU A 250 31.39 -47.83 -58.74
C LEU A 250 30.55 -49.05 -59.23
N ALA A 251 29.41 -49.28 -58.56
CA ALA A 251 28.51 -50.37 -58.91
C ALA A 251 27.96 -50.28 -60.36
N ALA A 252 27.79 -49.09 -60.88
CA ALA A 252 27.29 -48.82 -62.25
C ALA A 252 28.38 -48.79 -63.31
N ALA A 253 29.68 -48.84 -62.98
CA ALA A 253 30.80 -48.77 -63.92
C ALA A 253 30.94 -50.04 -64.77
N LYS A 254 30.90 -49.85 -66.11
CA LYS A 254 30.93 -50.97 -67.06
C LYS A 254 32.28 -51.28 -67.73
N THR A 255 33.25 -50.32 -67.60
CA THR A 255 34.58 -50.48 -68.22
C THR A 255 35.64 -50.50 -67.09
N ASP A 256 36.78 -51.17 -67.30
CA ASP A 256 37.84 -51.24 -66.29
C ASP A 256 38.42 -49.84 -65.93
N GLN A 257 38.54 -48.93 -66.89
CA GLN A 257 38.97 -47.58 -66.71
C GLN A 257 37.95 -46.82 -65.87
N ALA A 258 36.64 -46.95 -66.06
CA ALA A 258 35.60 -46.35 -65.32
C ALA A 258 35.56 -46.89 -63.87
N LYS A 259 35.79 -48.16 -63.68
CA LYS A 259 35.89 -48.80 -62.33
C LYS A 259 37.08 -48.28 -61.55
N ALA A 260 38.28 -48.23 -62.17
CA ALA A 260 39.48 -47.70 -61.49
C ALA A 260 39.29 -46.23 -61.02
N ARG A 261 38.70 -45.40 -61.86
CA ARG A 261 38.40 -44.01 -61.51
C ARG A 261 37.33 -43.87 -60.41
N ALA A 262 36.29 -44.72 -60.46
CA ALA A 262 35.24 -44.72 -59.42
C ALA A 262 35.81 -45.20 -58.06
N GLU A 263 36.69 -46.19 -58.07
CA GLU A 263 37.36 -46.73 -56.90
C GLU A 263 38.26 -45.64 -56.23
N GLU A 264 39.03 -44.85 -56.99
CA GLU A 264 39.83 -43.75 -56.49
C GLU A 264 38.92 -42.68 -55.83
N LEU A 265 37.81 -42.33 -56.48
CA LEU A 265 36.85 -41.35 -55.90
C LEU A 265 36.18 -41.87 -54.64
N LYS A 266 35.82 -43.17 -54.64
CA LYS A 266 35.30 -43.80 -53.39
C LYS A 266 36.28 -43.81 -52.27
N GLN A 267 37.55 -44.14 -52.50
CA GLN A 267 38.60 -44.08 -51.44
C GLN A 267 38.76 -42.68 -50.89
N LYS A 268 38.76 -41.65 -51.76
CA LYS A 268 38.80 -40.25 -51.31
C LYS A 268 37.58 -39.86 -50.49
N ALA A 269 36.36 -40.21 -50.96
CA ALA A 269 35.15 -39.94 -50.19
C ALA A 269 35.06 -40.70 -48.88
N ALA A 270 35.55 -41.95 -48.80
CA ALA A 270 35.62 -42.70 -47.58
C ALA A 270 36.59 -42.10 -46.55
N ALA A 271 37.74 -41.63 -47.01
CA ALA A 271 38.70 -40.93 -46.13
C ALA A 271 38.09 -39.62 -45.59
N THR A 272 37.40 -38.82 -46.44
CA THR A 272 36.70 -37.59 -46.03
C THR A 272 35.59 -37.88 -44.99
N ALA A 273 34.78 -38.92 -45.23
CA ALA A 273 33.70 -39.32 -44.31
C ALA A 273 34.23 -39.81 -42.98
N ALA A 274 35.33 -40.60 -42.97
CA ALA A 274 36.00 -41.06 -41.75
C ALA A 274 36.61 -39.91 -40.94
N GLU A 275 37.26 -38.93 -41.61
CA GLU A 275 37.80 -37.75 -40.99
C GLU A 275 36.71 -36.86 -40.36
N ALA A 276 35.63 -36.59 -41.12
CA ALA A 276 34.47 -35.82 -40.60
C ALA A 276 33.82 -36.52 -39.40
N GLY A 277 33.74 -37.85 -39.38
CA GLY A 277 33.26 -38.62 -38.23
C GLY A 277 34.14 -38.40 -37.00
N THR A 278 35.46 -38.60 -37.15
CA THR A 278 36.41 -38.41 -36.07
C THR A 278 36.39 -37.00 -35.49
N GLN A 279 36.30 -35.99 -36.35
CA GLN A 279 36.19 -34.60 -35.93
C GLN A 279 34.90 -34.34 -35.15
N LEU A 280 33.75 -34.87 -35.60
CA LEU A 280 32.48 -34.76 -34.90
C LEU A 280 32.50 -35.43 -33.54
N ASP A 281 33.00 -36.66 -33.46
CA ASP A 281 33.05 -37.44 -32.22
C ASP A 281 33.93 -36.77 -31.18
N ARG A 282 35.10 -36.24 -31.60
CA ARG A 282 36.01 -35.47 -30.74
C ARG A 282 35.32 -34.18 -30.25
N ALA A 283 34.69 -33.44 -31.14
CA ALA A 283 33.98 -32.20 -30.78
C ALA A 283 32.80 -32.46 -29.81
N LYS A 284 32.08 -33.58 -29.99
CA LYS A 284 31.01 -34.00 -29.06
C LYS A 284 31.58 -34.31 -27.66
N ALA A 285 32.69 -35.05 -27.62
CA ALA A 285 33.36 -35.37 -26.34
C ALA A 285 33.84 -34.11 -25.62
N ASP A 286 34.48 -33.19 -26.36
CA ASP A 286 35.01 -31.94 -25.79
C ASP A 286 33.88 -30.97 -25.34
N ALA A 287 32.73 -30.97 -26.05
CA ALA A 287 31.58 -30.11 -25.71
C ALA A 287 30.73 -30.64 -24.55
N LYS A 288 30.77 -31.95 -24.28
CA LYS A 288 29.82 -32.59 -23.35
C LYS A 288 29.89 -31.95 -21.94
N SER A 289 31.10 -31.82 -21.34
CA SER A 289 31.25 -31.27 -20.01
C SER A 289 30.74 -29.80 -19.91
N LYS A 290 30.93 -29.00 -20.95
CA LYS A 290 30.49 -27.61 -21.01
C LYS A 290 28.97 -27.48 -21.16
N LEU A 291 28.36 -28.34 -21.93
CA LEU A 291 26.89 -28.43 -22.11
C LEU A 291 26.22 -28.90 -20.81
N ASP A 292 26.77 -29.93 -20.17
CA ASP A 292 26.32 -30.40 -18.85
C ASP A 292 26.47 -29.31 -17.79
N ALA A 293 27.60 -28.60 -17.76
CA ALA A 293 27.81 -27.46 -16.85
C ALA A 293 26.81 -26.31 -17.10
N ALA A 294 26.46 -26.02 -18.36
CA ALA A 294 25.45 -25.01 -18.68
C ALA A 294 24.05 -25.41 -18.19
N ALA A 295 23.69 -26.68 -18.31
CA ALA A 295 22.44 -27.20 -17.75
C ALA A 295 22.43 -27.10 -16.23
N ALA A 296 23.49 -27.51 -15.56
CA ALA A 296 23.63 -27.41 -14.10
C ALA A 296 23.57 -25.94 -13.61
N ALA A 297 24.23 -25.01 -14.31
CA ALA A 297 24.18 -23.59 -13.99
C ALA A 297 22.75 -23.01 -14.11
N LYS A 298 21.99 -23.43 -15.10
CA LYS A 298 20.57 -23.03 -15.26
C LYS A 298 19.73 -23.53 -14.09
N ASP A 299 19.90 -24.77 -13.68
CA ASP A 299 19.15 -25.35 -12.57
C ASP A 299 19.54 -24.70 -11.23
N ALA A 300 20.85 -24.42 -11.03
CA ALA A 300 21.33 -23.68 -9.87
C ALA A 300 20.74 -22.26 -9.80
N ALA A 301 20.65 -21.55 -10.92
CA ALA A 301 20.04 -20.22 -10.99
C ALA A 301 18.54 -20.27 -10.64
N LYS A 302 17.82 -21.28 -11.12
CA LYS A 302 16.42 -21.51 -10.78
C LYS A 302 16.22 -21.79 -9.28
N ALA A 303 17.04 -22.62 -8.69
CA ALA A 303 17.03 -22.95 -7.26
C ALA A 303 17.36 -21.72 -6.41
N ALA A 304 18.35 -20.92 -6.81
CA ALA A 304 18.73 -19.68 -6.12
C ALA A 304 17.60 -18.63 -6.18
N GLU A 305 16.89 -18.48 -7.29
CA GLU A 305 15.75 -17.56 -7.42
C GLU A 305 14.58 -18.00 -6.52
N THR A 306 14.32 -19.30 -6.42
CA THR A 306 13.30 -19.84 -5.50
C THR A 306 13.67 -19.54 -4.04
N LYS A 307 14.94 -19.74 -3.66
CA LYS A 307 15.43 -19.42 -2.33
C LYS A 307 15.34 -17.93 -2.02
N LYS A 308 15.70 -17.06 -2.96
CA LYS A 308 15.56 -15.60 -2.87
C LYS A 308 14.10 -15.19 -2.62
N ALA A 309 13.15 -15.75 -3.38
CA ALA A 309 11.73 -15.45 -3.21
C ALA A 309 11.22 -15.87 -1.82
N ALA A 310 11.61 -17.05 -1.34
CA ALA A 310 11.24 -17.54 -0.01
C ALA A 310 11.83 -16.66 1.11
N ALA A 311 13.12 -16.34 1.05
CA ALA A 311 13.78 -15.49 2.03
C ALA A 311 13.22 -14.07 2.04
N ALA A 312 12.93 -13.48 0.86
CA ALA A 312 12.30 -12.17 0.75
C ALA A 312 10.90 -12.15 1.37
N LYS A 313 10.11 -13.20 1.18
CA LYS A 313 8.79 -13.35 1.81
C LYS A 313 8.92 -13.38 3.32
N THR A 314 9.77 -14.24 3.87
CA THR A 314 9.99 -14.37 5.32
C THR A 314 10.50 -13.06 5.94
N ALA A 315 11.42 -12.36 5.28
CA ALA A 315 11.91 -11.06 5.74
C ALA A 315 10.83 -9.98 5.71
N SER A 316 9.95 -9.99 4.69
CA SER A 316 8.81 -9.08 4.61
C SER A 316 7.80 -9.32 5.72
N GLU A 317 7.46 -10.58 6.01
CA GLU A 317 6.57 -10.96 7.11
C GLU A 317 7.16 -10.55 8.48
N ALA A 318 8.46 -10.73 8.66
CA ALA A 318 9.14 -10.31 9.89
C ALA A 318 9.16 -8.78 10.06
N LYS A 319 9.33 -8.02 8.99
CA LYS A 319 9.20 -6.55 9.01
C LYS A 319 7.79 -6.11 9.33
N LEU A 320 6.78 -6.72 8.69
CA LEU A 320 5.38 -6.43 8.96
C LEU A 320 4.98 -6.74 10.41
N ALA A 321 5.64 -7.71 11.05
CA ALA A 321 5.42 -8.00 12.47
C ALA A 321 5.90 -6.88 13.41
N LEU A 322 6.73 -5.95 12.93
CA LEU A 322 7.15 -4.75 13.67
C LEU A 322 6.20 -3.57 13.50
N GLU A 323 5.32 -3.61 12.50
CA GLU A 323 4.38 -2.53 12.24
C GLU A 323 3.19 -2.57 13.22
N PRO A 324 2.67 -1.40 13.60
CA PRO A 324 1.47 -1.32 14.43
C PRO A 324 0.29 -2.00 13.75
N VAL A 325 -0.49 -2.73 14.52
CA VAL A 325 -1.68 -3.43 14.06
C VAL A 325 -2.90 -2.54 14.23
N SER A 326 -3.70 -2.46 13.18
CA SER A 326 -5.04 -1.91 13.22
C SER A 326 -6.06 -3.02 13.00
N VAL A 327 -6.97 -3.20 13.95
CA VAL A 327 -8.08 -4.14 13.82
C VAL A 327 -9.33 -3.34 13.51
N TYR A 328 -9.95 -3.64 12.38
CA TYR A 328 -11.21 -3.04 11.97
C TYR A 328 -12.31 -4.09 12.00
N ILE A 329 -13.39 -3.80 12.71
CA ILE A 329 -14.59 -4.66 12.79
C ILE A 329 -15.72 -3.92 12.12
N SER A 330 -16.30 -4.53 11.10
CA SER A 330 -17.42 -3.98 10.35
C SER A 330 -18.73 -4.66 10.71
N ARG A 331 -19.70 -3.90 11.21
CA ARG A 331 -21.05 -4.38 11.45
C ARG A 331 -21.74 -4.81 10.15
N THR A 332 -21.55 -4.06 9.09
CA THR A 332 -22.19 -4.33 7.79
C THR A 332 -21.73 -5.64 7.17
N THR A 333 -20.45 -5.96 7.26
CA THR A 333 -19.88 -7.19 6.67
C THR A 333 -19.81 -8.34 7.66
N GLN A 334 -20.05 -8.10 8.95
CA GLN A 334 -19.88 -9.09 10.04
C GLN A 334 -18.48 -9.72 10.03
N LYS A 335 -17.46 -8.88 9.73
CA LYS A 335 -16.07 -9.33 9.62
C LYS A 335 -15.13 -8.46 10.44
N LEU A 336 -14.06 -9.09 10.88
CA LEU A 336 -12.87 -8.48 11.43
C LEU A 336 -11.76 -8.52 10.38
N TYR A 337 -11.07 -7.40 10.23
CA TYR A 337 -9.93 -7.23 9.35
C TYR A 337 -8.74 -6.78 10.19
N VAL A 338 -7.67 -7.55 10.16
CA VAL A 338 -6.38 -7.12 10.71
C VAL A 338 -5.60 -6.43 9.60
N ARG A 339 -5.22 -5.20 9.83
CA ARG A 339 -4.52 -4.37 8.85
C ARG A 339 -3.20 -3.89 9.40
N ARG A 340 -2.17 -3.98 8.57
CA ARG A 340 -0.86 -3.37 8.79
C ARG A 340 -0.55 -2.47 7.61
N ASN A 341 0.02 -1.31 7.83
CA ASN A 341 0.43 -0.45 6.73
C ASN A 341 1.64 -1.05 6.02
N THR A 342 1.57 -1.21 4.70
CA THR A 342 2.69 -1.67 3.88
C THR A 342 3.56 -0.53 3.37
N HIS A 343 3.18 0.73 3.63
CA HIS A 343 3.81 1.95 3.11
C HIS A 343 3.87 2.00 1.56
N LYS A 344 3.04 1.20 0.89
CA LYS A 344 2.90 1.22 -0.57
C LYS A 344 1.63 1.97 -0.97
N ARG A 345 1.71 2.66 -2.10
CA ARG A 345 0.55 3.36 -2.69
C ARG A 345 -0.13 2.48 -3.72
N TRP A 346 -1.46 2.55 -3.78
CA TRP A 346 -2.21 2.09 -4.93
C TRP A 346 -1.99 3.04 -6.13
N PRO A 347 -2.11 2.55 -7.37
CA PRO A 347 -2.00 3.42 -8.56
C PRO A 347 -3.02 4.57 -8.57
N ASP A 348 -4.15 4.40 -7.92
CA ASP A 348 -5.22 5.41 -7.76
C ASP A 348 -5.02 6.34 -6.54
N GLY A 349 -3.91 6.20 -5.81
CA GLY A 349 -3.57 7.04 -4.68
C GLY A 349 -4.06 6.56 -3.31
N GLY A 350 -4.63 5.37 -3.21
CA GLY A 350 -4.98 4.75 -1.93
C GLY A 350 -3.78 4.07 -1.24
N GLU A 351 -3.96 3.69 0.02
CA GLU A 351 -2.97 2.88 0.75
C GLU A 351 -3.17 1.39 0.51
N VAL A 352 -2.07 0.66 0.37
CA VAL A 352 -2.08 -0.80 0.39
C VAL A 352 -1.91 -1.27 1.83
N PHE A 353 -2.94 -1.90 2.37
CA PHE A 353 -2.85 -2.59 3.65
C PHE A 353 -2.56 -4.08 3.42
N ASP A 354 -1.67 -4.63 4.25
CA ASP A 354 -1.60 -6.08 4.39
C ASP A 354 -2.85 -6.54 5.16
N ALA A 355 -3.73 -7.27 4.49
CA ALA A 355 -4.95 -7.82 5.05
C ALA A 355 -4.85 -9.36 5.20
N THR A 356 -3.74 -9.84 5.74
CA THR A 356 -3.46 -11.28 5.88
C THR A 356 -4.45 -12.01 6.78
N ILE A 357 -5.16 -11.28 7.66
CA ILE A 357 -6.18 -11.85 8.53
C ILE A 357 -7.52 -11.15 8.26
N GLU A 358 -8.44 -11.90 7.67
CA GLU A 358 -9.85 -11.59 7.57
C GLU A 358 -10.61 -12.76 8.20
N ALA A 359 -11.53 -12.47 9.12
CA ALA A 359 -12.27 -13.49 9.83
C ALA A 359 -13.71 -13.05 10.10
N PRO A 360 -14.67 -13.97 10.12
CA PRO A 360 -16.04 -13.67 10.55
C PRO A 360 -16.07 -13.35 12.04
N VAL A 361 -16.92 -12.42 12.42
CA VAL A 361 -17.28 -12.14 13.81
C VAL A 361 -18.80 -12.22 13.98
N THR A 362 -19.25 -12.48 15.20
CA THR A 362 -20.68 -12.44 15.50
C THR A 362 -20.99 -11.13 16.22
N ILE A 363 -21.88 -10.32 15.63
CA ILE A 363 -22.39 -9.09 16.25
C ILE A 363 -23.86 -9.30 16.59
N ARG A 364 -24.19 -9.25 17.87
CA ARG A 364 -25.58 -9.36 18.33
C ARG A 364 -26.39 -8.15 17.86
N ASN A 365 -27.62 -8.39 17.43
CA ASN A 365 -28.55 -7.36 16.91
C ASN A 365 -27.88 -6.52 15.80
N PRO A 366 -27.49 -7.12 14.67
CA PRO A 366 -26.70 -6.44 13.65
C PRO A 366 -27.44 -5.26 12.99
N ASP A 367 -28.78 -5.23 13.07
CA ASP A 367 -29.58 -4.13 12.53
C ASP A 367 -29.50 -2.86 13.39
N LYS A 368 -29.22 -2.99 14.69
CA LYS A 368 -29.05 -1.84 15.58
C LYS A 368 -27.65 -1.22 15.38
N PRO A 369 -27.51 0.09 15.11
CA PRO A 369 -26.22 0.76 15.06
C PRO A 369 -25.41 0.52 16.34
N ILE A 370 -24.10 0.31 16.21
CA ILE A 370 -23.16 0.18 17.33
C ILE A 370 -22.31 1.42 17.56
N GLY A 371 -22.44 2.45 16.69
CA GLY A 371 -21.56 3.60 16.71
C GLY A 371 -20.20 3.34 16.07
N THR A 372 -19.34 4.34 16.10
CA THR A 372 -17.94 4.25 15.66
C THR A 372 -17.03 4.55 16.85
N HIS A 373 -16.29 3.54 17.27
CA HIS A 373 -15.40 3.60 18.43
C HIS A 373 -13.98 3.26 18.03
N VAL A 374 -13.01 4.00 18.56
CA VAL A 374 -11.58 3.80 18.32
C VAL A 374 -10.91 3.43 19.63
N PHE A 375 -10.53 2.18 19.78
CA PHE A 375 -9.77 1.69 20.93
C PHE A 375 -8.27 1.77 20.61
N THR A 376 -7.51 2.44 21.46
CA THR A 376 -6.06 2.63 21.28
C THR A 376 -5.31 2.15 22.51
N ALA A 377 -4.38 1.23 22.31
CA ALA A 377 -3.39 0.91 23.33
C ALA A 377 -2.38 2.05 23.40
N VAL A 378 -2.37 2.78 24.51
CA VAL A 378 -1.56 4.00 24.67
C VAL A 378 -0.26 3.78 25.45
N ALA A 379 -0.22 2.77 26.31
CA ALA A 379 0.97 2.43 27.08
C ALA A 379 0.94 0.96 27.53
N ARG A 380 2.09 0.47 28.00
CA ARG A 380 2.19 -0.80 28.73
C ARG A 380 2.02 -0.54 30.24
N ASN A 381 1.27 -1.43 30.89
CA ASN A 381 1.12 -1.43 32.34
C ASN A 381 1.44 -2.84 32.86
N GLY A 382 2.69 -3.06 33.26
CA GLY A 382 3.17 -4.40 33.62
C GLY A 382 3.04 -5.38 32.45
N ALA A 383 2.28 -6.48 32.64
CA ALA A 383 2.01 -7.49 31.62
C ALA A 383 0.87 -7.10 30.65
N GLY A 384 0.14 -6.01 30.92
CA GLY A 384 -1.04 -5.57 30.18
C GLY A 384 -0.83 -4.33 29.34
N LEU A 385 -1.91 -3.85 28.75
CA LEU A 385 -1.99 -2.60 28.00
C LEU A 385 -2.96 -1.65 28.66
N ARG A 386 -2.59 -0.36 28.71
CA ARG A 386 -3.51 0.71 29.03
C ARG A 386 -4.21 1.15 27.75
N TRP A 387 -5.53 1.11 27.76
CA TRP A 387 -6.35 1.43 26.61
C TRP A 387 -7.15 2.73 26.83
N THR A 388 -7.38 3.41 25.73
CA THR A 388 -8.36 4.51 25.68
C THR A 388 -9.37 4.22 24.58
N ALA A 389 -10.60 4.71 24.76
CA ALA A 389 -11.66 4.70 23.76
C ALA A 389 -11.99 6.14 23.33
N VAL A 390 -12.18 6.33 22.03
CA VAL A 390 -12.72 7.56 21.43
C VAL A 390 -13.99 7.18 20.69
N THR A 391 -15.14 7.77 21.04
CA THR A 391 -16.41 7.63 20.33
C THR A 391 -16.59 8.81 19.39
N ILE A 392 -16.85 8.53 18.11
CA ILE A 392 -16.92 9.55 17.04
C ILE A 392 -18.37 9.95 16.77
N ASP A 393 -19.29 9.02 16.85
CA ASP A 393 -20.70 9.24 16.56
C ASP A 393 -21.62 8.64 17.63
N ASN A 394 -22.90 9.07 17.58
CA ASN A 394 -23.92 8.68 18.53
C ASN A 394 -24.47 7.28 18.22
N GLY A 395 -23.80 6.27 18.73
CA GLY A 395 -24.29 4.87 18.75
C GLY A 395 -24.52 4.38 20.17
N ASP A 396 -24.32 3.08 20.39
CA ASP A 396 -24.14 2.51 21.71
C ASP A 396 -22.91 3.14 22.36
N ASP A 397 -22.77 3.06 23.68
CA ASP A 397 -21.47 3.42 24.27
C ASP A 397 -20.39 2.39 23.90
N ALA A 398 -19.13 2.72 24.11
CA ALA A 398 -18.00 1.88 23.68
C ALA A 398 -18.01 0.49 24.34
N LYS A 399 -18.51 0.40 25.58
CA LYS A 399 -18.63 -0.88 26.31
C LYS A 399 -19.75 -1.75 25.74
N ASP A 400 -20.93 -1.17 25.57
CA ASP A 400 -22.11 -1.87 25.03
C ASP A 400 -21.84 -2.33 23.58
N ALA A 401 -21.10 -1.52 22.80
CA ALA A 401 -20.66 -1.89 21.45
C ALA A 401 -19.77 -3.14 21.47
N LEU A 402 -18.76 -3.21 22.34
CA LEU A 402 -17.88 -4.38 22.46
C LEU A 402 -18.59 -5.59 23.06
N ASP A 403 -19.49 -5.41 24.01
CA ASP A 403 -20.29 -6.51 24.59
C ASP A 403 -21.15 -7.24 23.55
N ARG A 404 -21.45 -6.59 22.43
CA ARG A 404 -22.20 -7.16 21.32
C ARG A 404 -21.33 -7.97 20.34
N ILE A 405 -20.00 -7.84 20.41
CA ILE A 405 -19.08 -8.44 19.45
C ILE A 405 -18.44 -9.69 20.05
N THR A 406 -18.56 -10.81 19.35
CA THR A 406 -17.86 -12.05 19.70
C THR A 406 -16.82 -12.35 18.61
N ILE A 407 -15.55 -12.40 18.99
CA ILE A 407 -14.42 -12.75 18.12
C ILE A 407 -14.03 -14.20 18.43
N PRO A 408 -13.93 -15.10 17.44
CA PRO A 408 -13.46 -16.48 17.65
C PRO A 408 -12.03 -16.50 18.24
N GLN A 409 -11.77 -17.45 19.15
CA GLN A 409 -10.49 -17.53 19.87
C GLN A 409 -9.30 -17.78 18.94
N ASP A 410 -9.48 -18.62 17.92
CA ASP A 410 -8.44 -18.88 16.91
C ASP A 410 -8.02 -17.62 16.13
N VAL A 411 -8.95 -16.67 15.97
CA VAL A 411 -8.66 -15.35 15.36
C VAL A 411 -7.84 -14.50 16.32
N LEU A 412 -8.18 -14.47 17.60
CA LEU A 412 -7.42 -13.77 18.64
C LEU A 412 -5.98 -14.30 18.71
N ASP A 413 -5.81 -15.61 18.69
CA ASP A 413 -4.50 -16.27 18.74
C ASP A 413 -3.62 -15.91 17.51
N ARG A 414 -4.23 -15.71 16.35
CA ARG A 414 -3.54 -15.27 15.12
C ARG A 414 -3.12 -13.80 15.16
N ILE A 415 -3.84 -12.95 15.89
CA ILE A 415 -3.50 -11.53 16.07
C ILE A 415 -2.38 -11.37 17.11
N ALA A 416 -2.29 -12.30 18.06
CA ALA A 416 -1.44 -12.25 19.25
C ALA A 416 0.07 -11.92 19.04
N PRO A 417 0.74 -12.30 17.95
CA PRO A 417 2.16 -11.98 17.79
C PRO A 417 2.44 -10.58 17.24
N THR A 418 1.49 -9.68 17.16
CA THR A 418 1.63 -8.42 16.46
C THR A 418 2.18 -7.28 17.33
N ALA A 419 3.04 -6.45 16.75
CA ALA A 419 3.74 -5.39 17.45
C ALA A 419 2.82 -4.27 17.95
N LEU A 420 3.16 -3.71 19.11
CA LEU A 420 2.59 -2.48 19.63
C LEU A 420 3.12 -1.25 18.89
N PRO A 421 2.37 -0.13 18.89
CA PRO A 421 2.96 1.14 18.50
C PRO A 421 4.23 1.38 19.34
N ARG A 422 5.28 1.88 18.71
CA ARG A 422 6.50 2.28 19.41
C ARG A 422 6.11 3.41 20.38
N SER A 423 6.40 3.20 21.65
CA SER A 423 6.31 4.23 22.69
C SER A 423 7.31 5.33 22.46
#